data_3fdf3bd200cb13ba0bac60a0be18412b
#
_entry.id   3fdf3bd200cb13ba0bac60a0be18412b
#
_cell.length_a   1.000
_cell.length_b   1.000
_cell.length_c   1.000
_cell.angle_alpha   90.00
_cell.angle_beta   90.00
_cell.angle_gamma   90.00
#
_symmetry.space_group_name_H-M   'P 1'
#
loop_
_entity.id
_entity.type
_entity.pdbx_description
1 polymer ?
#
loop_
_entity_poly.entity_id
_entity_poly.type
_entity_poly.pdbx_seq_one_letter_code
_entity_poly.pdbx_strand_id
1 'polypeptide(L)'
;LSVCMLAFGAAAFAACGDGNEEKGNGEDTTVEVYLPDGTPALAMAKAMTEGVDIEGYDINFHIIAAGSIGTVFTATDADLAIMPTIGAATNFTKGTKIQLVSTNVFGNLYIVGVNSEVDSLDDLIGKLVYTTAATTIQLLQYLLDQNGIAYDSGDAATSGQVTLRSFNSAAEITPLLKKAETEGTEAYGVLGEPQVTQCKANVTSAQTVIDFQKEWKDITQFDGYPQASLIVKNDFSAEHGAFVKAFAQALEDNGEWLSSESNIAAFKQALVAYNEAQGEDGYQTSLATLTMTTETIEGCNLDYQSAGTVKDSVKDYIKRLSGTELSDDFFYIV
;
A
#
# COMPACT_ATOMS: atom_id res chain seq x y z
N LEU A 1 -18.45 -18.35 -26.56
CA LEU A 1 -17.14 -18.10 -27.20
C LEU A 1 -16.09 -18.24 -26.13
N SER A 2 -15.17 -19.20 -26.32
CA SER A 2 -14.20 -19.67 -25.32
C SER A 2 -13.18 -18.59 -24.93
N VAL A 3 -13.04 -18.37 -23.63
CA VAL A 3 -11.94 -17.60 -23.06
C VAL A 3 -10.74 -18.55 -22.95
N CYS A 4 -9.65 -18.27 -23.69
CA CYS A 4 -8.38 -18.96 -23.55
C CYS A 4 -7.64 -18.40 -22.33
N MET A 5 -7.56 -19.18 -21.27
CA MET A 5 -6.56 -18.98 -20.20
C MET A 5 -5.18 -19.31 -20.77
N LEU A 6 -4.25 -18.39 -20.69
CA LEU A 6 -2.84 -18.61 -20.95
C LEU A 6 -2.19 -19.17 -19.69
N ALA A 7 -2.18 -20.50 -19.58
CA ALA A 7 -1.31 -21.18 -18.63
C ALA A 7 0.10 -21.22 -19.23
N PHE A 8 1.09 -20.66 -18.54
CA PHE A 8 2.49 -20.83 -18.87
C PHE A 8 2.92 -22.25 -18.48
N GLY A 9 2.99 -23.12 -19.48
CA GLY A 9 3.39 -24.50 -19.32
C GLY A 9 4.89 -24.66 -19.09
N ALA A 10 5.25 -25.31 -18.01
CA ALA A 10 6.60 -25.84 -17.80
C ALA A 10 6.87 -27.00 -18.76
N ALA A 11 8.00 -26.96 -19.46
CA ALA A 11 8.47 -28.01 -20.33
C ALA A 11 8.93 -29.24 -19.50
N ALA A 12 8.17 -30.32 -19.58
CA ALA A 12 8.52 -31.58 -18.96
C ALA A 12 9.60 -32.31 -19.79
N PHE A 13 10.76 -32.58 -19.18
CA PHE A 13 11.69 -33.58 -19.66
C PHE A 13 11.25 -34.95 -19.12
N ALA A 14 10.86 -35.85 -20.04
CA ALA A 14 10.56 -37.23 -19.72
C ALA A 14 11.85 -38.02 -19.48
N ALA A 15 12.03 -38.53 -18.24
CA ALA A 15 12.93 -39.65 -17.96
C ALA A 15 12.09 -40.81 -17.41
N CYS A 16 12.08 -41.93 -18.14
CA CYS A 16 11.43 -43.16 -17.71
C CYS A 16 12.11 -43.74 -16.48
N GLY A 17 11.34 -43.97 -15.42
CA GLY A 17 11.70 -44.79 -14.27
C GLY A 17 10.42 -45.31 -13.62
N ASP A 18 10.19 -46.64 -13.70
CA ASP A 18 9.09 -47.35 -13.07
C ASP A 18 9.11 -47.15 -11.55
N GLY A 19 8.06 -46.54 -11.01
CA GLY A 19 7.79 -46.46 -9.59
C GLY A 19 6.38 -45.96 -9.43
N ASN A 20 5.44 -46.88 -9.11
CA ASN A 20 4.03 -46.59 -8.91
C ASN A 20 3.83 -45.76 -7.63
N GLU A 21 3.89 -44.44 -7.73
CA GLU A 21 3.31 -43.52 -6.73
C GLU A 21 2.05 -42.93 -7.34
N GLU A 22 0.90 -43.25 -6.75
CA GLU A 22 -0.37 -42.59 -7.04
C GLU A 22 -0.22 -41.10 -6.75
N LYS A 23 0.09 -40.30 -7.78
CA LYS A 23 -0.15 -38.85 -7.72
C LYS A 23 -1.66 -38.63 -7.67
N GLY A 24 -2.15 -38.22 -6.54
CA GLY A 24 -3.51 -37.73 -6.40
C GLY A 24 -3.76 -36.62 -7.42
N ASN A 25 -4.71 -36.81 -8.33
CA ASN A 25 -5.29 -35.75 -9.17
C ASN A 25 -6.14 -34.82 -8.26
N GLY A 26 -5.52 -34.07 -7.38
CA GLY A 26 -6.14 -32.94 -6.73
C GLY A 26 -5.94 -31.74 -7.63
N GLU A 27 -7.01 -31.02 -7.98
CA GLU A 27 -6.90 -29.67 -8.54
C GLU A 27 -6.19 -28.80 -7.50
N ASP A 28 -5.28 -27.94 -7.95
CA ASP A 28 -4.59 -27.01 -7.06
C ASP A 28 -5.61 -26.05 -6.41
N THR A 29 -5.36 -25.66 -5.17
CA THR A 29 -6.20 -24.71 -4.47
C THR A 29 -5.93 -23.31 -4.98
N THR A 30 -6.96 -22.67 -5.54
CA THR A 30 -6.85 -21.26 -5.95
C THR A 30 -6.90 -20.34 -4.73
N VAL A 31 -5.96 -19.41 -4.65
CA VAL A 31 -5.84 -18.40 -3.58
C VAL A 31 -6.03 -17.01 -4.15
N GLU A 32 -6.98 -16.29 -3.61
CA GLU A 32 -7.38 -14.97 -4.08
C GLU A 32 -6.72 -13.85 -3.23
N VAL A 33 -5.77 -13.12 -3.84
CA VAL A 33 -4.97 -12.08 -3.19
C VAL A 33 -5.35 -10.70 -3.72
N TYR A 34 -5.90 -9.84 -2.86
CA TYR A 34 -6.37 -8.51 -3.24
C TYR A 34 -5.43 -7.40 -2.80
N LEU A 35 -5.20 -6.44 -3.68
CA LEU A 35 -4.26 -5.33 -3.51
C LEU A 35 -4.95 -4.00 -3.85
N PRO A 36 -4.84 -2.95 -3.02
CA PRO A 36 -5.25 -1.61 -3.44
C PRO A 36 -4.24 -1.04 -4.43
N ASP A 37 -4.72 -0.33 -5.45
CA ASP A 37 -3.86 0.38 -6.41
C ASP A 37 -2.99 1.42 -5.68
N GLY A 38 -1.72 1.51 -6.05
CA GLY A 38 -0.70 2.36 -5.43
C GLY A 38 0.41 1.59 -4.71
N THR A 39 1.11 2.22 -3.77
CA THR A 39 2.25 1.61 -3.04
C THR A 39 1.97 0.22 -2.46
N PRO A 40 0.78 -0.09 -1.92
CA PRO A 40 0.54 -1.43 -1.40
C PRO A 40 0.65 -2.54 -2.45
N ALA A 41 0.33 -2.27 -3.74
CA ALA A 41 0.54 -3.23 -4.81
C ALA A 41 2.03 -3.45 -5.12
N LEU A 42 2.88 -2.44 -4.88
CA LEU A 42 4.34 -2.59 -5.01
C LEU A 42 4.91 -3.59 -4.00
N ALA A 43 4.25 -3.80 -2.86
CA ALA A 43 4.66 -4.80 -1.87
C ALA A 43 4.55 -6.26 -2.39
N MET A 44 3.88 -6.48 -3.52
CA MET A 44 3.73 -7.78 -4.19
C MET A 44 4.42 -7.82 -5.56
N ALA A 45 5.26 -6.82 -5.89
CA ALA A 45 5.80 -6.65 -7.24
C ALA A 45 6.57 -7.87 -7.74
N LYS A 46 7.46 -8.44 -6.91
CA LYS A 46 8.21 -9.65 -7.25
C LYS A 46 7.27 -10.83 -7.49
N ALA A 47 6.35 -11.06 -6.55
CA ALA A 47 5.39 -12.16 -6.62
C ALA A 47 4.50 -12.07 -7.88
N MET A 48 4.04 -10.86 -8.24
CA MET A 48 3.25 -10.63 -9.45
C MET A 48 4.05 -10.76 -10.74
N THR A 49 5.38 -10.54 -10.71
CA THR A 49 6.24 -10.54 -11.89
C THR A 49 6.83 -11.91 -12.17
N GLU A 50 7.35 -12.55 -11.14
CA GLU A 50 8.06 -13.83 -11.24
C GLU A 50 7.17 -15.04 -10.90
N GLY A 51 5.99 -14.78 -10.30
CA GLY A 51 5.16 -15.81 -9.68
C GLY A 51 5.68 -16.23 -8.30
N VAL A 52 4.87 -17.00 -7.59
CA VAL A 52 5.25 -17.69 -6.35
C VAL A 52 4.85 -19.15 -6.51
N ASP A 53 5.84 -20.03 -6.50
CA ASP A 53 5.63 -21.48 -6.66
C ASP A 53 5.46 -22.12 -5.27
N ILE A 54 4.21 -22.46 -4.93
CA ILE A 54 3.87 -23.20 -3.71
C ILE A 54 3.06 -24.42 -4.14
N GLU A 55 3.60 -25.62 -3.92
CA GLU A 55 3.01 -26.88 -4.36
C GLU A 55 1.55 -27.03 -3.90
N GLY A 56 0.66 -27.31 -4.86
CA GLY A 56 -0.79 -27.48 -4.63
C GLY A 56 -1.60 -26.20 -4.56
N TYR A 57 -1.01 -25.04 -4.97
CA TYR A 57 -1.68 -23.76 -4.96
C TYR A 57 -1.48 -22.95 -6.23
N ASP A 58 -2.56 -22.37 -6.74
CA ASP A 58 -2.56 -21.35 -7.78
C ASP A 58 -2.92 -19.98 -7.15
N ILE A 59 -2.17 -18.94 -7.45
CA ILE A 59 -2.35 -17.61 -6.84
C ILE A 59 -2.87 -16.62 -7.87
N ASN A 60 -4.04 -16.03 -7.60
CA ASN A 60 -4.62 -14.95 -8.39
C ASN A 60 -4.43 -13.60 -7.68
N PHE A 61 -3.84 -12.64 -8.37
CA PHE A 61 -3.69 -11.27 -7.88
C PHE A 61 -4.78 -10.36 -8.46
N HIS A 62 -5.45 -9.61 -7.59
CA HIS A 62 -6.49 -8.65 -7.94
C HIS A 62 -6.11 -7.25 -7.47
N ILE A 63 -5.75 -6.37 -8.40
CA ILE A 63 -5.59 -4.94 -8.07
C ILE A 63 -6.96 -4.28 -8.18
N ILE A 64 -7.37 -3.56 -7.13
CA ILE A 64 -8.65 -2.87 -7.06
C ILE A 64 -8.47 -1.40 -6.67
N ALA A 65 -9.51 -0.59 -6.88
CA ALA A 65 -9.51 0.79 -6.44
C ALA A 65 -9.20 0.88 -4.94
N ALA A 66 -8.27 1.77 -4.55
CA ALA A 66 -7.84 1.89 -3.16
C ALA A 66 -8.99 2.14 -2.16
N GLY A 67 -10.03 2.86 -2.59
CA GLY A 67 -11.23 3.10 -1.77
C GLY A 67 -12.09 1.86 -1.50
N SER A 68 -11.93 0.79 -2.29
CA SER A 68 -12.71 -0.45 -2.16
C SER A 68 -12.09 -1.47 -1.21
N ILE A 69 -10.81 -1.33 -0.87
CA ILE A 69 -10.08 -2.34 -0.09
C ILE A 69 -10.64 -2.54 1.33
N GLY A 70 -11.29 -1.53 1.91
CA GLY A 70 -11.84 -1.58 3.26
C GLY A 70 -12.93 -2.65 3.46
N THR A 71 -13.58 -3.10 2.39
CA THR A 71 -14.65 -4.12 2.44
C THR A 71 -14.25 -5.44 1.79
N VAL A 72 -13.00 -5.60 1.37
CA VAL A 72 -12.53 -6.73 0.57
C VAL A 72 -12.92 -8.09 1.17
N PHE A 73 -12.69 -8.32 2.44
CA PHE A 73 -13.01 -9.60 3.11
C PHE A 73 -14.49 -9.86 3.34
N THR A 74 -15.37 -8.91 3.06
CA THR A 74 -16.83 -9.05 3.22
C THR A 74 -17.58 -8.95 1.90
N ALA A 75 -16.95 -8.36 0.87
CA ALA A 75 -17.59 -8.10 -0.42
C ALA A 75 -17.01 -8.96 -1.56
N THR A 76 -15.91 -9.67 -1.32
CA THR A 76 -15.23 -10.53 -2.30
C THR A 76 -14.86 -11.88 -1.70
N ASP A 77 -14.25 -12.74 -2.49
CA ASP A 77 -13.72 -14.06 -2.11
C ASP A 77 -12.28 -14.00 -1.58
N ALA A 78 -11.71 -12.81 -1.33
CA ALA A 78 -10.34 -12.63 -0.88
C ALA A 78 -9.95 -13.57 0.27
N ASP A 79 -8.86 -14.30 0.11
CA ASP A 79 -8.21 -15.09 1.17
C ASP A 79 -7.16 -14.27 1.89
N LEU A 80 -6.39 -13.50 1.10
CA LEU A 80 -5.41 -12.54 1.60
C LEU A 80 -5.62 -11.17 0.95
N ALA A 81 -5.20 -10.12 1.64
CA ALA A 81 -5.18 -8.77 1.06
C ALA A 81 -4.08 -7.91 1.70
N ILE A 82 -3.48 -7.01 0.92
CA ILE A 82 -2.77 -5.87 1.50
C ILE A 82 -3.81 -4.80 1.83
N MET A 83 -3.84 -4.35 3.07
CA MET A 83 -4.77 -3.31 3.54
C MET A 83 -4.04 -2.20 4.29
N PRO A 84 -4.59 -0.97 4.30
CA PRO A 84 -4.19 0.00 5.31
C PRO A 84 -4.32 -0.62 6.71
N THR A 85 -3.26 -0.62 7.49
CA THR A 85 -3.19 -1.31 8.80
C THR A 85 -4.30 -0.83 9.75
N ILE A 86 -4.60 0.47 9.74
CA ILE A 86 -5.71 1.06 10.52
C ILE A 86 -7.08 0.54 10.06
N GLY A 87 -7.25 0.34 8.75
CA GLY A 87 -8.47 -0.23 8.18
C GLY A 87 -8.67 -1.67 8.59
N ALA A 88 -7.60 -2.47 8.54
CA ALA A 88 -7.61 -3.86 8.99
C ALA A 88 -7.92 -3.97 10.49
N ALA A 89 -7.27 -3.16 11.33
CA ALA A 89 -7.54 -3.09 12.77
C ALA A 89 -8.99 -2.71 13.06
N THR A 90 -9.54 -1.75 12.31
CA THR A 90 -10.95 -1.34 12.42
C THR A 90 -11.91 -2.48 12.05
N ASN A 91 -11.62 -3.21 10.99
CA ASN A 91 -12.43 -4.37 10.57
C ASN A 91 -12.36 -5.49 11.62
N PHE A 92 -11.18 -5.79 12.13
CA PHE A 92 -10.99 -6.77 13.20
C PHE A 92 -11.81 -6.41 14.45
N THR A 93 -11.73 -5.17 14.92
CA THR A 93 -12.47 -4.71 16.12
C THR A 93 -14.00 -4.72 15.91
N LYS A 94 -14.47 -4.59 14.66
CA LYS A 94 -15.88 -4.76 14.28
C LYS A 94 -16.30 -6.23 14.14
N GLY A 95 -15.39 -7.17 14.33
CA GLY A 95 -15.66 -8.60 14.37
C GLY A 95 -15.34 -9.36 13.08
N THR A 96 -14.73 -8.72 12.06
CA THR A 96 -14.23 -9.43 10.89
C THR A 96 -13.13 -10.40 11.34
N LYS A 97 -13.22 -11.66 10.88
CA LYS A 97 -12.30 -12.73 11.26
C LYS A 97 -11.07 -12.71 10.37
N ILE A 98 -10.10 -11.86 10.72
CA ILE A 98 -8.86 -11.62 10.00
C ILE A 98 -7.70 -11.47 10.95
N GLN A 99 -6.49 -11.72 10.45
CA GLN A 99 -5.23 -11.55 11.18
C GLN A 99 -4.18 -10.88 10.31
N LEU A 100 -3.30 -10.10 10.94
CA LEU A 100 -2.14 -9.48 10.31
C LEU A 100 -0.99 -10.50 10.25
N VAL A 101 -0.47 -10.74 9.04
CA VAL A 101 0.65 -11.65 8.76
C VAL A 101 1.99 -10.91 8.75
N SER A 102 2.03 -9.76 8.10
CA SER A 102 3.22 -8.90 8.01
C SER A 102 2.82 -7.45 7.77
N THR A 103 3.74 -6.53 8.05
CA THR A 103 3.67 -5.16 7.53
C THR A 103 4.65 -5.02 6.38
N ASN A 104 4.21 -4.39 5.29
CA ASN A 104 4.93 -4.35 4.02
C ASN A 104 5.20 -2.93 3.51
N VAL A 105 4.55 -1.91 4.10
CA VAL A 105 4.79 -0.49 3.82
C VAL A 105 4.92 0.27 5.13
N PHE A 106 6.06 0.96 5.31
CA PHE A 106 6.38 1.68 6.55
C PHE A 106 6.31 3.21 6.38
N GLY A 107 5.24 3.65 5.73
CA GLY A 107 4.97 5.06 5.46
C GLY A 107 5.51 5.51 4.10
N ASN A 108 4.71 6.31 3.40
CA ASN A 108 5.08 6.86 2.10
C ASN A 108 4.45 8.22 1.84
N LEU A 109 4.00 8.90 2.92
CA LEU A 109 3.27 10.16 2.80
C LEU A 109 4.19 11.35 3.00
N TYR A 110 3.97 12.37 2.17
CA TYR A 110 4.74 13.59 2.13
C TYR A 110 3.81 14.78 1.91
N ILE A 111 4.17 15.98 2.41
CA ILE A 111 3.57 17.21 1.90
C ILE A 111 4.43 17.70 0.75
N VAL A 112 3.80 17.85 -0.40
CA VAL A 112 4.37 18.51 -1.56
C VAL A 112 3.93 19.96 -1.55
N GLY A 113 4.89 20.87 -1.56
CA GLY A 113 4.70 22.32 -1.67
C GLY A 113 5.05 22.83 -3.06
N VAL A 114 4.33 23.83 -3.54
CA VAL A 114 4.55 24.54 -4.81
C VAL A 114 4.81 26.00 -4.52
N ASN A 115 5.86 26.57 -5.11
CA ASN A 115 6.32 27.94 -4.84
C ASN A 115 6.51 28.21 -3.33
N SER A 116 6.99 27.24 -2.58
CA SER A 116 6.94 27.15 -1.12
C SER A 116 8.31 27.36 -0.49
N GLU A 117 8.33 28.03 0.66
CA GLU A 117 9.48 28.14 1.57
C GLU A 117 9.24 27.35 2.90
N VAL A 118 8.17 26.55 2.96
CA VAL A 118 7.86 25.67 4.13
C VAL A 118 8.94 24.63 4.28
N ASP A 119 9.46 24.43 5.51
CA ASP A 119 10.42 23.38 5.86
C ASP A 119 10.10 22.67 7.20
N SER A 120 9.01 23.11 7.88
CA SER A 120 8.51 22.54 9.13
C SER A 120 6.97 22.53 9.19
N LEU A 121 6.41 21.73 10.10
CA LEU A 121 4.97 21.74 10.34
C LEU A 121 4.45 23.08 10.84
N ASP A 122 5.26 23.84 11.59
CA ASP A 122 4.90 25.19 12.09
C ASP A 122 4.68 26.19 10.94
N ASP A 123 5.40 26.07 9.84
CA ASP A 123 5.29 26.94 8.67
C ASP A 123 3.97 26.73 7.91
N LEU A 124 3.26 25.66 8.19
CA LEU A 124 1.93 25.39 7.64
C LEU A 124 0.82 26.21 8.34
N ILE A 125 1.12 26.87 9.47
CA ILE A 125 0.13 27.71 10.18
C ILE A 125 -0.31 28.86 9.27
N GLY A 126 -1.63 28.99 9.08
CA GLY A 126 -2.22 29.95 8.16
C GLY A 126 -2.25 29.50 6.70
N LYS A 127 -1.87 28.24 6.40
CA LYS A 127 -1.91 27.66 5.06
C LYS A 127 -3.09 26.71 4.88
N LEU A 128 -3.50 26.51 3.62
CA LEU A 128 -4.47 25.50 3.20
C LEU A 128 -3.70 24.29 2.69
N VAL A 129 -3.92 23.12 3.29
CA VAL A 129 -3.31 21.84 2.91
C VAL A 129 -4.36 20.91 2.33
N TYR A 130 -4.17 20.51 1.09
CA TYR A 130 -5.00 19.51 0.42
C TYR A 130 -4.60 18.10 0.91
N THR A 131 -5.58 17.26 1.22
CA THR A 131 -5.34 15.90 1.70
C THR A 131 -6.39 14.94 1.13
N THR A 132 -6.18 13.66 1.31
CA THR A 132 -7.21 12.65 1.05
C THR A 132 -7.89 12.25 2.35
N ALA A 133 -9.05 11.60 2.24
CA ALA A 133 -9.85 11.18 3.39
C ALA A 133 -9.18 10.02 4.18
N ALA A 134 -9.80 9.67 5.31
CA ALA A 134 -9.49 8.54 6.17
C ALA A 134 -8.08 8.58 6.80
N THR A 135 -7.24 7.58 6.54
CA THR A 135 -5.96 7.38 7.25
C THR A 135 -4.97 8.51 7.03
N THR A 136 -4.95 9.11 5.83
CA THR A 136 -4.03 10.22 5.50
C THR A 136 -4.28 11.44 6.37
N ILE A 137 -5.56 11.86 6.48
CA ILE A 137 -5.92 13.02 7.31
C ILE A 137 -5.71 12.74 8.80
N GLN A 138 -6.00 11.52 9.27
CA GLN A 138 -5.80 11.13 10.67
C GLN A 138 -4.34 11.22 11.07
N LEU A 139 -3.42 10.76 10.19
CA LEU A 139 -2.00 10.85 10.47
C LEU A 139 -1.51 12.30 10.49
N LEU A 140 -1.93 13.14 9.52
CA LEU A 140 -1.58 14.56 9.53
C LEU A 140 -2.11 15.25 10.79
N GLN A 141 -3.36 15.02 11.18
CA GLN A 141 -3.94 15.57 12.39
C GLN A 141 -3.15 15.14 13.64
N TYR A 142 -2.76 13.86 13.72
CA TYR A 142 -1.92 13.37 14.81
C TYR A 142 -0.57 14.10 14.86
N LEU A 143 0.11 14.27 13.72
CA LEU A 143 1.39 14.99 13.67
C LEU A 143 1.24 16.46 14.11
N LEU A 144 0.17 17.15 13.68
CA LEU A 144 -0.14 18.52 14.10
C LEU A 144 -0.44 18.59 15.60
N ASP A 145 -1.26 17.68 16.15
CA ASP A 145 -1.59 17.60 17.57
C ASP A 145 -0.34 17.42 18.44
N GLN A 146 0.59 16.53 18.02
CA GLN A 146 1.82 16.28 18.77
C GLN A 146 2.76 17.50 18.78
N ASN A 147 2.68 18.36 17.76
CA ASN A 147 3.42 19.61 17.69
C ASN A 147 2.65 20.81 18.27
N GLY A 148 1.45 20.60 18.83
CA GLY A 148 0.63 21.66 19.41
C GLY A 148 0.07 22.65 18.39
N ILE A 149 -0.02 22.24 17.12
CA ILE A 149 -0.49 23.07 15.99
C ILE A 149 -2.00 22.88 15.83
N ALA A 150 -2.74 23.99 15.95
CA ALA A 150 -4.18 23.99 15.73
C ALA A 150 -4.52 23.81 14.25
N TYR A 151 -5.60 23.08 13.97
CA TYR A 151 -6.12 22.89 12.61
C TYR A 151 -7.64 22.93 12.56
N ASP A 152 -8.18 23.20 11.39
CA ASP A 152 -9.61 23.10 11.06
C ASP A 152 -9.82 22.42 9.70
N SER A 153 -11.08 22.27 9.31
CA SER A 153 -11.47 21.80 7.97
C SER A 153 -12.17 22.93 7.23
N GLY A 154 -11.77 23.20 5.98
CA GLY A 154 -12.35 24.28 5.21
C GLY A 154 -11.81 24.37 3.78
N ASP A 155 -12.40 25.30 3.01
CA ASP A 155 -12.04 25.55 1.62
C ASP A 155 -11.04 26.71 1.43
N ALA A 156 -10.73 27.45 2.51
CA ALA A 156 -9.84 28.60 2.49
C ALA A 156 -8.98 28.61 3.76
N ALA A 157 -7.74 29.10 3.63
CA ALA A 157 -6.82 29.20 4.73
C ALA A 157 -7.34 30.08 5.87
N THR A 158 -7.20 29.62 7.10
CA THR A 158 -7.59 30.29 8.33
C THR A 158 -6.37 30.77 9.09
N SER A 159 -6.34 32.03 9.52
CA SER A 159 -5.22 32.59 10.26
C SER A 159 -5.00 31.88 11.60
N GLY A 160 -3.74 31.54 11.90
CA GLY A 160 -3.33 30.97 13.18
C GLY A 160 -3.52 29.46 13.31
N GLN A 161 -3.96 28.79 12.26
CA GLN A 161 -4.12 27.33 12.22
C GLN A 161 -3.91 26.76 10.83
N VAL A 162 -3.71 25.46 10.72
CA VAL A 162 -3.63 24.75 9.43
C VAL A 162 -5.04 24.41 8.98
N THR A 163 -5.43 24.80 7.76
CA THR A 163 -6.74 24.42 7.22
C THR A 163 -6.59 23.18 6.33
N LEU A 164 -7.36 22.12 6.62
CA LEU A 164 -7.35 20.86 5.90
C LEU A 164 -8.53 20.75 4.94
N ARG A 165 -8.25 20.53 3.65
CA ARG A 165 -9.27 20.27 2.65
C ARG A 165 -9.13 18.88 2.07
N SER A 166 -10.12 18.02 2.33
CA SER A 166 -10.12 16.63 1.90
C SER A 166 -10.70 16.44 0.51
N PHE A 167 -10.07 15.54 -0.26
CA PHE A 167 -10.51 15.03 -1.55
C PHE A 167 -10.69 13.52 -1.50
N ASN A 168 -11.41 12.96 -2.47
CA ASN A 168 -11.63 11.52 -2.54
C ASN A 168 -10.41 10.76 -3.08
N SER A 169 -9.58 11.44 -3.86
CA SER A 169 -8.40 10.86 -4.51
C SER A 169 -7.23 11.83 -4.58
N ALA A 170 -6.02 11.31 -4.44
CA ALA A 170 -4.78 12.07 -4.67
C ALA A 170 -4.68 12.63 -6.11
N ALA A 171 -5.34 12.01 -7.08
CA ALA A 171 -5.40 12.50 -8.44
C ALA A 171 -6.08 13.87 -8.58
N GLU A 172 -6.92 14.26 -7.63
CA GLU A 172 -7.56 15.58 -7.59
C GLU A 172 -6.61 16.68 -7.07
N ILE A 173 -5.57 16.32 -6.33
CA ILE A 173 -4.63 17.26 -5.69
C ILE A 173 -3.60 17.79 -6.71
N THR A 174 -2.98 16.92 -7.51
CA THR A 174 -1.95 17.32 -8.48
C THR A 174 -2.39 18.43 -9.44
N PRO A 175 -3.62 18.44 -10.01
CA PRO A 175 -4.11 19.55 -10.82
C PRO A 175 -4.20 20.89 -10.07
N LEU A 176 -4.50 20.87 -8.76
CA LEU A 176 -4.55 22.07 -7.92
C LEU A 176 -3.15 22.64 -7.69
N LEU A 177 -2.17 21.75 -7.44
CA LEU A 177 -0.76 22.13 -7.33
C LEU A 177 -0.25 22.72 -8.66
N LYS A 178 -0.59 22.11 -9.80
CA LYS A 178 -0.24 22.63 -11.13
C LYS A 178 -0.88 23.99 -11.43
N LYS A 179 -2.13 24.19 -11.01
CA LYS A 179 -2.80 25.48 -11.12
C LYS A 179 -2.07 26.55 -10.31
N ALA A 180 -1.71 26.25 -9.06
CA ALA A 180 -0.97 27.19 -8.21
C ALA A 180 0.40 27.58 -8.82
N GLU A 181 1.14 26.61 -9.40
CA GLU A 181 2.35 26.91 -10.15
C GLU A 181 2.11 27.92 -11.28
N THR A 182 1.05 27.69 -12.06
CA THR A 182 0.72 28.57 -13.20
C THR A 182 0.31 29.98 -12.76
N GLU A 183 -0.36 30.09 -11.61
CA GLU A 183 -0.80 31.35 -11.01
C GLU A 183 0.30 32.05 -10.20
N GLY A 184 1.45 31.40 -9.96
CA GLY A 184 2.54 31.90 -9.13
C GLY A 184 2.17 31.99 -7.64
N THR A 185 1.22 31.17 -7.18
CA THR A 185 0.77 31.11 -5.78
C THR A 185 1.31 29.88 -5.07
N GLU A 186 1.36 29.94 -3.74
CA GLU A 186 1.70 28.76 -2.91
C GLU A 186 0.56 27.76 -2.88
N ALA A 187 0.88 26.48 -2.84
CA ALA A 187 -0.09 25.42 -2.55
C ALA A 187 0.59 24.20 -1.92
N TYR A 188 -0.16 23.46 -1.11
CA TYR A 188 0.33 22.33 -0.33
C TYR A 188 -0.61 21.15 -0.47
N GLY A 189 -0.05 19.95 -0.74
CA GLY A 189 -0.84 18.74 -0.88
C GLY A 189 -0.15 17.53 -0.26
N VAL A 190 -0.91 16.72 0.50
CA VAL A 190 -0.42 15.42 1.00
C VAL A 190 -0.56 14.39 -0.11
N LEU A 191 0.57 13.86 -0.54
CA LEU A 191 0.66 12.81 -1.55
C LEU A 191 1.50 11.65 -1.01
N GLY A 192 1.22 10.45 -1.49
CA GLY A 192 2.09 9.30 -1.30
C GLY A 192 2.95 9.04 -2.54
N GLU A 193 4.09 8.34 -2.40
CA GLU A 193 4.74 7.77 -3.57
C GLU A 193 3.86 6.65 -4.19
N PRO A 194 3.87 6.48 -5.50
CA PRO A 194 4.65 7.16 -6.55
C PRO A 194 4.02 8.48 -7.06
N GLN A 195 2.92 8.96 -6.48
CA GLN A 195 2.26 10.19 -6.91
C GLN A 195 3.11 11.44 -6.63
N VAL A 196 3.96 11.44 -5.61
CA VAL A 196 4.92 12.54 -5.35
C VAL A 196 5.87 12.70 -6.53
N THR A 197 6.49 11.61 -6.97
CA THR A 197 7.37 11.59 -8.15
C THR A 197 6.62 12.05 -9.40
N GLN A 198 5.40 11.57 -9.64
CA GLN A 198 4.57 11.97 -10.77
C GLN A 198 4.18 13.46 -10.69
N CYS A 199 3.88 13.97 -9.51
CA CYS A 199 3.60 15.39 -9.30
C CYS A 199 4.81 16.23 -9.65
N LYS A 200 6.01 15.92 -9.12
CA LYS A 200 7.26 16.63 -9.41
C LYS A 200 7.62 16.61 -10.90
N ALA A 201 7.32 15.53 -11.61
CA ALA A 201 7.53 15.45 -13.05
C ALA A 201 6.64 16.41 -13.85
N ASN A 202 5.43 16.72 -13.35
CA ASN A 202 4.44 17.54 -14.03
C ASN A 202 4.40 19.00 -13.54
N VAL A 203 4.90 19.27 -12.33
CA VAL A 203 4.88 20.57 -11.65
C VAL A 203 6.30 20.92 -11.26
N THR A 204 6.93 21.78 -12.05
CA THR A 204 8.38 22.05 -11.96
C THR A 204 8.81 22.69 -10.64
N SER A 205 7.94 23.50 -10.03
CA SER A 205 8.15 24.14 -8.73
C SER A 205 7.74 23.28 -7.53
N ALA A 206 7.26 22.04 -7.78
CA ALA A 206 6.89 21.13 -6.72
C ALA A 206 8.13 20.52 -6.03
N GLN A 207 8.11 20.56 -4.72
CA GLN A 207 9.14 19.95 -3.86
C GLN A 207 8.49 19.27 -2.66
N THR A 208 9.15 18.23 -2.14
CA THR A 208 8.76 17.65 -0.85
C THR A 208 9.19 18.61 0.25
N VAL A 209 8.23 19.08 1.04
CA VAL A 209 8.47 20.05 2.12
C VAL A 209 8.39 19.39 3.50
N ILE A 210 7.54 18.37 3.68
CA ILE A 210 7.43 17.60 4.93
C ILE A 210 7.46 16.11 4.60
N ASP A 211 8.27 15.37 5.33
CA ASP A 211 8.34 13.91 5.32
C ASP A 211 7.66 13.36 6.57
N PHE A 212 6.50 12.69 6.42
CA PHE A 212 5.73 12.17 7.53
C PHE A 212 6.46 11.06 8.28
N GLN A 213 7.33 10.31 7.61
CA GLN A 213 8.10 9.24 8.21
C GLN A 213 9.12 9.82 9.19
N LYS A 214 9.75 10.95 8.82
CA LYS A 214 10.68 11.68 9.67
C LYS A 214 9.95 12.28 10.87
N GLU A 215 8.83 12.98 10.64
CA GLU A 215 8.02 13.55 11.73
C GLU A 215 7.54 12.46 12.71
N TRP A 216 7.11 11.31 12.18
CA TRP A 216 6.71 10.16 12.99
C TRP A 216 7.87 9.64 13.84
N LYS A 217 9.07 9.47 13.26
CA LYS A 217 10.27 9.03 13.97
C LYS A 217 10.65 9.97 15.08
N ASP A 218 10.60 11.27 14.84
CA ASP A 218 10.95 12.29 15.84
C ASP A 218 10.02 12.24 17.08
N ILE A 219 8.74 11.89 16.87
CA ILE A 219 7.73 11.77 17.93
C ILE A 219 7.80 10.40 18.65
N THR A 220 7.95 9.30 17.91
CA THR A 220 7.72 7.94 18.41
C THR A 220 8.99 7.14 18.62
N GLN A 221 10.10 7.53 17.99
CA GLN A 221 11.38 6.83 17.88
C GLN A 221 11.31 5.53 17.05
N PHE A 222 10.19 5.27 16.33
CA PHE A 222 10.08 4.19 15.37
C PHE A 222 10.48 4.68 13.97
N ASP A 223 11.22 3.86 13.23
CA ASP A 223 11.56 4.11 11.82
C ASP A 223 10.33 3.85 10.93
N GLY A 224 9.60 4.91 10.59
CA GLY A 224 8.35 4.82 9.84
C GLY A 224 7.14 4.33 10.67
N TYR A 225 5.99 4.32 10.05
CA TYR A 225 4.73 3.85 10.65
C TYR A 225 4.15 2.70 9.82
N PRO A 226 3.55 1.67 10.46
CA PRO A 226 3.01 0.50 9.75
C PRO A 226 1.77 0.90 8.95
N GLN A 227 1.98 1.36 7.70
CA GLN A 227 0.94 1.94 6.86
C GLN A 227 0.06 0.89 6.20
N ALA A 228 0.67 -0.16 5.61
CA ALA A 228 -0.05 -1.23 4.96
C ALA A 228 0.53 -2.60 5.31
N SER A 229 -0.37 -3.55 5.53
CA SER A 229 -0.07 -4.88 6.04
C SER A 229 -0.76 -5.96 5.24
N LEU A 230 -0.11 -7.12 5.13
CA LEU A 230 -0.71 -8.36 4.63
C LEU A 230 -1.65 -8.93 5.69
N ILE A 231 -2.88 -9.10 5.30
CA ILE A 231 -3.98 -9.60 6.12
C ILE A 231 -4.49 -10.92 5.54
N VAL A 232 -4.82 -11.87 6.39
CA VAL A 232 -5.36 -13.17 6.02
C VAL A 232 -6.69 -13.43 6.73
N LYS A 233 -7.64 -14.14 6.07
CA LYS A 233 -8.84 -14.67 6.74
C LYS A 233 -8.46 -15.77 7.74
N ASN A 234 -9.09 -15.78 8.91
CA ASN A 234 -8.82 -16.78 9.95
C ASN A 234 -9.10 -18.21 9.48
N ASP A 235 -10.21 -18.41 8.75
CA ASP A 235 -10.57 -19.74 8.25
C ASP A 235 -9.52 -20.25 7.26
N PHE A 236 -9.08 -19.39 6.33
CA PHE A 236 -8.01 -19.72 5.39
C PHE A 236 -6.70 -20.01 6.11
N SER A 237 -6.28 -19.20 7.05
CA SER A 237 -5.02 -19.42 7.79
C SER A 237 -5.07 -20.70 8.66
N ALA A 238 -6.25 -21.09 9.16
CA ALA A 238 -6.42 -22.31 9.94
C ALA A 238 -6.27 -23.59 9.09
N GLU A 239 -6.73 -23.54 7.84
CA GLU A 239 -6.70 -24.69 6.91
C GLU A 239 -5.39 -24.72 6.10
N HIS A 240 -4.83 -23.54 5.75
CA HIS A 240 -3.70 -23.37 4.83
C HIS A 240 -2.49 -22.66 5.46
N GLY A 241 -2.21 -22.91 6.75
CA GLY A 241 -1.14 -22.22 7.49
C GLY A 241 0.25 -22.39 6.88
N ALA A 242 0.54 -23.54 6.27
CA ALA A 242 1.81 -23.78 5.55
C ALA A 242 1.94 -22.86 4.32
N PHE A 243 0.85 -22.67 3.57
CA PHE A 243 0.79 -21.72 2.45
C PHE A 243 1.04 -20.29 2.94
N VAL A 244 0.31 -19.82 3.97
CA VAL A 244 0.45 -18.46 4.51
C VAL A 244 1.90 -18.16 4.89
N LYS A 245 2.56 -19.13 5.53
CA LYS A 245 3.99 -19.01 5.89
C LYS A 245 4.88 -18.91 4.67
N ALA A 246 4.72 -19.81 3.69
CA ALA A 246 5.55 -19.84 2.48
C ALA A 246 5.32 -18.57 1.63
N PHE A 247 4.08 -18.13 1.49
CA PHE A 247 3.73 -16.90 0.78
C PHE A 247 4.32 -15.66 1.46
N ALA A 248 4.22 -15.56 2.78
CA ALA A 248 4.82 -14.48 3.55
C ALA A 248 6.35 -14.42 3.35
N GLN A 249 7.02 -15.58 3.37
CA GLN A 249 8.47 -15.67 3.13
C GLN A 249 8.85 -15.21 1.71
N ALA A 250 8.03 -15.51 0.71
CA ALA A 250 8.26 -15.07 -0.67
C ALA A 250 8.22 -13.54 -0.85
N LEU A 251 7.72 -12.80 0.15
CA LEU A 251 7.68 -11.32 0.13
C LEU A 251 8.88 -10.67 0.83
N GLU A 252 9.72 -11.43 1.54
CA GLU A 252 10.79 -10.88 2.37
C GLU A 252 11.79 -10.02 1.57
N ASP A 253 12.12 -10.43 0.36
CA ASP A 253 13.10 -9.73 -0.50
C ASP A 253 12.47 -8.80 -1.56
N ASN A 254 11.16 -8.57 -1.51
CA ASN A 254 10.46 -7.74 -2.51
C ASN A 254 11.02 -6.31 -2.61
N GLY A 255 11.34 -5.67 -1.47
CA GLY A 255 11.91 -4.33 -1.45
C GLY A 255 13.30 -4.30 -2.09
N GLU A 256 14.17 -5.26 -1.76
CA GLU A 256 15.50 -5.40 -2.37
C GLU A 256 15.38 -5.71 -3.87
N TRP A 257 14.46 -6.58 -4.27
CA TRP A 257 14.21 -6.89 -5.67
C TRP A 257 13.83 -5.64 -6.47
N LEU A 258 12.96 -4.77 -5.93
CA LEU A 258 12.57 -3.50 -6.56
C LEU A 258 13.66 -2.42 -6.54
N SER A 259 14.79 -2.61 -5.87
CA SER A 259 15.91 -1.66 -5.92
C SER A 259 16.63 -1.65 -7.27
N SER A 260 16.31 -2.57 -8.18
CA SER A 260 16.90 -2.70 -9.52
C SER A 260 16.01 -2.08 -10.59
N GLU A 261 16.55 -1.18 -11.43
CA GLU A 261 15.83 -0.59 -12.57
C GLU A 261 15.28 -1.65 -13.55
N SER A 262 16.00 -2.75 -13.75
CA SER A 262 15.54 -3.85 -14.61
C SER A 262 14.30 -4.54 -14.03
N ASN A 263 14.23 -4.69 -12.72
CA ASN A 263 13.10 -5.33 -12.04
C ASN A 263 11.89 -4.39 -12.00
N ILE A 264 12.11 -3.09 -11.79
CA ILE A 264 11.06 -2.06 -11.93
C ILE A 264 10.47 -2.11 -13.35
N ALA A 265 11.33 -2.19 -14.38
CA ALA A 265 10.87 -2.30 -15.76
C ALA A 265 10.09 -3.60 -16.03
N ALA A 266 10.54 -4.74 -15.48
CA ALA A 266 9.83 -6.01 -15.57
C ALA A 266 8.47 -5.95 -14.88
N PHE A 267 8.39 -5.40 -13.69
CA PHE A 267 7.13 -5.20 -12.98
C PHE A 267 6.16 -4.30 -13.77
N LYS A 268 6.65 -3.20 -14.35
CA LYS A 268 5.79 -2.35 -15.21
C LYS A 268 5.23 -3.11 -16.41
N GLN A 269 6.02 -4.00 -17.03
CA GLN A 269 5.53 -4.85 -18.10
C GLN A 269 4.46 -5.84 -17.62
N ALA A 270 4.64 -6.41 -16.43
CA ALA A 270 3.64 -7.27 -15.80
C ALA A 270 2.33 -6.51 -15.53
N LEU A 271 2.39 -5.26 -15.07
CA LEU A 271 1.22 -4.42 -14.87
C LEU A 271 0.50 -4.05 -16.18
N VAL A 272 1.24 -3.81 -17.27
CA VAL A 272 0.64 -3.61 -18.60
C VAL A 272 -0.11 -4.87 -19.03
N ALA A 273 0.53 -6.04 -18.93
CA ALA A 273 -0.11 -7.31 -19.25
C ALA A 273 -1.33 -7.61 -18.35
N TYR A 274 -1.24 -7.27 -17.06
CA TYR A 274 -2.36 -7.35 -16.13
C TYR A 274 -3.54 -6.49 -16.63
N ASN A 275 -3.31 -5.22 -16.96
CA ASN A 275 -4.34 -4.31 -17.47
C ASN A 275 -4.96 -4.85 -18.77
N GLU A 276 -4.16 -5.37 -19.70
CA GLU A 276 -4.67 -5.97 -20.93
C GLU A 276 -5.57 -7.18 -20.66
N ALA A 277 -5.21 -8.01 -19.66
CA ALA A 277 -5.99 -9.17 -19.26
C ALA A 277 -7.33 -8.80 -18.59
N GLN A 278 -7.41 -7.64 -17.89
CA GLN A 278 -8.65 -7.14 -17.30
C GLN A 278 -9.69 -6.70 -18.36
N GLY A 279 -9.25 -6.34 -19.57
CA GLY A 279 -10.12 -5.82 -20.63
C GLY A 279 -10.71 -4.44 -20.30
N GLU A 280 -11.68 -4.00 -21.11
CA GLU A 280 -12.28 -2.66 -20.97
C GLU A 280 -13.18 -2.52 -19.72
N ASP A 281 -13.75 -3.60 -19.24
CA ASP A 281 -14.70 -3.61 -18.11
C ASP A 281 -14.01 -3.83 -16.74
N GLY A 282 -12.75 -4.29 -16.72
CA GLY A 282 -12.00 -4.55 -15.50
C GLY A 282 -11.28 -3.32 -14.96
N TYR A 283 -10.86 -3.39 -13.69
CA TYR A 283 -10.09 -2.31 -13.08
C TYR A 283 -8.69 -2.22 -13.68
N GLN A 284 -8.33 -1.04 -14.17
CA GLN A 284 -7.02 -0.75 -14.75
C GLN A 284 -6.14 -0.09 -13.67
N THR A 285 -5.03 -0.73 -13.30
CA THR A 285 -4.10 -0.10 -12.36
C THR A 285 -3.41 1.12 -12.97
N SER A 286 -3.38 2.20 -12.21
CA SER A 286 -2.68 3.43 -12.60
C SER A 286 -1.15 3.25 -12.61
N LEU A 287 -0.62 2.31 -11.83
CA LEU A 287 0.82 2.04 -11.70
C LEU A 287 1.49 1.69 -13.04
N ALA A 288 0.77 1.07 -13.97
CA ALA A 288 1.30 0.73 -15.30
C ALA A 288 1.80 1.97 -16.07
N THR A 289 1.21 3.14 -15.82
CA THR A 289 1.52 4.41 -16.53
C THR A 289 2.39 5.38 -15.75
N LEU A 290 2.53 5.19 -14.43
CA LEU A 290 3.33 6.07 -13.58
C LEU A 290 4.83 5.93 -13.86
N THR A 291 5.56 7.01 -13.69
CA THR A 291 7.03 6.98 -13.66
C THR A 291 7.45 6.35 -12.33
N MET A 292 8.22 5.28 -12.42
CA MET A 292 8.83 4.62 -11.27
C MET A 292 10.34 4.51 -11.50
N THR A 293 11.11 5.04 -10.57
CA THR A 293 12.58 4.96 -10.52
C THR A 293 12.99 4.29 -9.22
N THR A 294 14.24 3.96 -9.06
CA THR A 294 14.77 3.47 -7.78
C THR A 294 14.52 4.46 -6.64
N GLU A 295 14.67 5.76 -6.89
CA GLU A 295 14.34 6.82 -5.91
C GLU A 295 12.84 6.83 -5.54
N THR A 296 11.95 6.63 -6.52
CA THR A 296 10.51 6.48 -6.25
C THR A 296 10.24 5.29 -5.33
N ILE A 297 10.90 4.16 -5.58
CA ILE A 297 10.75 2.93 -4.79
C ILE A 297 11.30 3.11 -3.38
N GLU A 298 12.46 3.77 -3.22
CA GLU A 298 12.98 4.13 -1.91
C GLU A 298 11.98 4.97 -1.10
N GLY A 299 11.35 5.97 -1.73
CA GLY A 299 10.30 6.78 -1.10
C GLY A 299 8.99 6.04 -0.77
N CYS A 300 8.79 4.84 -1.31
CA CYS A 300 7.67 3.97 -0.94
C CYS A 300 7.87 3.26 0.40
N ASN A 301 9.09 3.23 0.95
CA ASN A 301 9.45 2.56 2.21
C ASN A 301 8.90 1.13 2.30
N LEU A 302 9.15 0.36 1.25
CA LEU A 302 8.81 -1.05 1.18
C LEU A 302 9.79 -1.86 2.04
N ASP A 303 9.26 -2.58 3.00
CA ASP A 303 10.01 -3.52 3.84
C ASP A 303 9.10 -4.69 4.19
N TYR A 304 9.66 -5.81 4.60
CA TYR A 304 8.91 -6.91 5.13
C TYR A 304 9.24 -7.11 6.61
N GLN A 305 8.23 -7.01 7.45
CA GLN A 305 8.37 -7.36 8.86
C GLN A 305 7.20 -8.25 9.29
N SER A 306 7.51 -9.43 9.82
CA SER A 306 6.49 -10.38 10.28
C SER A 306 5.62 -9.82 11.40
N ALA A 307 4.41 -10.37 11.57
CA ALA A 307 3.49 -9.99 12.65
C ALA A 307 4.16 -10.02 14.02
N GLY A 308 5.02 -11.02 14.28
CA GLY A 308 5.78 -11.11 15.54
C GLY A 308 6.72 -9.94 15.77
N THR A 309 7.35 -9.45 14.72
CA THR A 309 8.30 -8.32 14.77
C THR A 309 7.57 -6.99 14.94
N VAL A 310 6.48 -6.76 14.19
CA VAL A 310 5.79 -5.44 14.16
C VAL A 310 4.70 -5.28 15.20
N LYS A 311 4.38 -6.30 15.96
CA LYS A 311 3.23 -6.33 16.90
C LYS A 311 3.16 -5.07 17.77
N ASP A 312 4.25 -4.70 18.42
CA ASP A 312 4.28 -3.57 19.35
C ASP A 312 4.15 -2.23 18.61
N SER A 313 4.83 -2.06 17.46
CA SER A 313 4.72 -0.85 16.65
C SER A 313 3.33 -0.70 16.03
N VAL A 314 2.69 -1.78 15.59
CA VAL A 314 1.30 -1.76 15.08
C VAL A 314 0.33 -1.39 16.20
N LYS A 315 0.46 -1.99 17.39
CA LYS A 315 -0.40 -1.64 18.54
C LYS A 315 -0.24 -0.16 18.94
N ASP A 316 0.99 0.34 18.99
CA ASP A 316 1.27 1.74 19.31
C ASP A 316 0.68 2.67 18.23
N TYR A 317 0.89 2.37 16.95
CA TYR A 317 0.34 3.12 15.83
C TYR A 317 -1.19 3.23 15.88
N ILE A 318 -1.88 2.10 16.06
CA ILE A 318 -3.34 2.07 16.13
C ILE A 318 -3.85 2.81 17.36
N LYS A 319 -3.22 2.62 18.51
CA LYS A 319 -3.57 3.32 19.74
C LYS A 319 -3.44 4.84 19.61
N ARG A 320 -2.34 5.32 19.01
CA ARG A 320 -2.09 6.76 18.81
C ARG A 320 -3.10 7.39 17.86
N LEU A 321 -3.43 6.73 16.76
CA LEU A 321 -4.31 7.32 15.73
C LEU A 321 -5.80 7.13 15.99
N SER A 322 -6.22 6.06 16.68
CA SER A 322 -7.63 5.73 16.88
C SER A 322 -8.07 5.56 18.35
N GLY A 323 -7.12 5.56 19.28
CA GLY A 323 -7.39 5.24 20.68
C GLY A 323 -7.71 3.76 20.94
N THR A 324 -7.64 2.91 19.93
CA THR A 324 -8.03 1.50 20.02
C THR A 324 -6.90 0.63 20.58
N GLU A 325 -7.21 -0.18 21.59
CA GLU A 325 -6.31 -1.23 22.07
C GLU A 325 -6.56 -2.51 21.28
N LEU A 326 -5.52 -3.02 20.58
CA LEU A 326 -5.62 -4.25 19.82
C LEU A 326 -5.31 -5.49 20.66
N SER A 327 -6.16 -6.53 20.55
CA SER A 327 -5.88 -7.87 21.05
C SER A 327 -4.72 -8.52 20.31
N ASP A 328 -4.01 -9.43 21.00
CA ASP A 328 -2.99 -10.29 20.39
C ASP A 328 -3.56 -11.20 19.30
N ASP A 329 -4.84 -11.51 19.36
CA ASP A 329 -5.54 -12.32 18.35
C ASP A 329 -5.56 -11.70 16.95
N PHE A 330 -5.28 -10.40 16.83
CA PHE A 330 -5.13 -9.73 15.55
C PHE A 330 -3.87 -10.16 14.79
N PHE A 331 -2.89 -10.74 15.46
CA PHE A 331 -1.59 -11.05 14.87
C PHE A 331 -1.47 -12.55 14.59
N TYR A 332 -1.17 -12.90 13.33
CA TYR A 332 -0.84 -14.26 12.92
C TYR A 332 0.64 -14.52 13.24
N ILE A 333 0.88 -15.16 14.38
CA ILE A 333 2.23 -15.52 14.82
C ILE A 333 2.51 -16.96 14.37
N VAL A 334 3.52 -17.13 13.53
CA VAL A 334 3.96 -18.43 13.01
C VAL A 334 4.94 -19.08 14.00
#